data_c41a5d4b065db4be06fbad89833ecc5c
#
_entry.id   c41a5d4b065db4be06fbad89833ecc5c
#
_cell.length_a   1.000
_cell.length_b   1.000
_cell.length_c   1.000
_cell.angle_alpha   90.00
_cell.angle_beta   90.00
_cell.angle_gamma   90.00
#
_symmetry.space_group_name_H-M   'P 1'
#
loop_
_entity.id
_entity.type
_entity.pdbx_description
1 polymer ?
#
loop_
_entity_poly.entity_id
_entity_poly.type
_entity_poly.pdbx_seq_one_letter_code
_entity_poly.pdbx_strand_id
1 'polypeptide(L)'
;MPSTDKTARAAWATLTHDSLSNGYTGKRSLTRIQFFFLNFGLLLGNILVLFNTGAFASVSLHATGDLGISPSHASWMQTYYFICLALALPVSTWAAAAVGEVRLYLWAMSVMALASLLCAMTADLFWFLFGRALQGFFGGLTIPLSQTLLMREYPPSAKSFAVSLWSIAALSPFTLGPAAGGWIADELGWRWQFYLNLPLALLAASLAWALLFDRYTSQKKIPFDRVGFLLLAAALLCLQTVLNQGQDADWFNSPLLVGVGLIGLLMLIYFIIWELAERKPLLDLRLLARRNFAIGSFLLGVGFMAMYGLLSVLLVRLQLVAGYTSFLAGSVLLPLAFLAKPMASVMHRIVHRFDARLLASINMLLFAWYCYWTSRYDFFGRGGWFDQPLWTQVLEGFCLGGLFVPLTTLFLSGLTARRQTQAVELGGMLRVLGGSIASPLFGVFWERRSAFHQSRLQESLSLHDGWAGEALARLRDAGFSEQLATANLATTATRHAAILALNDSFRVSAWLFLGLAVLVWLAEPAGPKPVTLREQQRLAALEELVEEP
;
A
#
# COMPACT_ATOMS: atom_id res chain seq x y z
N MET A 1 27.17 17.86 12.05
CA MET A 1 26.35 16.68 12.40
C MET A 1 26.71 16.11 13.77
N PRO A 2 26.46 16.79 14.89
CA PRO A 2 26.51 16.15 16.21
C PRO A 2 25.25 16.37 17.08
N SER A 3 24.11 16.85 16.54
CA SER A 3 22.94 17.20 17.38
C SER A 3 21.87 16.11 17.46
N THR A 4 21.82 15.15 16.54
CA THR A 4 20.79 14.08 16.52
C THR A 4 21.05 12.97 17.53
N ASP A 5 22.32 12.71 17.86
CA ASP A 5 22.69 11.69 18.86
C ASP A 5 22.45 12.18 20.30
N LYS A 6 22.62 13.49 20.55
CA LYS A 6 22.33 14.09 21.86
C LYS A 6 20.83 14.16 22.16
N THR A 7 19.99 14.42 21.16
CA THR A 7 18.52 14.43 21.35
C THR A 7 17.96 13.03 21.51
N ALA A 8 18.48 12.04 20.80
CA ALA A 8 18.10 10.63 20.99
C ALA A 8 18.57 10.13 22.38
N ARG A 9 19.81 10.40 22.78
CA ARG A 9 20.32 10.05 24.12
C ARG A 9 19.62 10.83 25.23
N ALA A 10 19.28 12.09 25.04
CA ALA A 10 18.47 12.87 25.99
C ALA A 10 17.05 12.32 26.08
N ALA A 11 16.41 11.93 24.95
CA ALA A 11 15.11 11.26 24.97
C ALA A 11 15.16 9.91 25.69
N TRP A 12 16.26 9.14 25.55
CA TRP A 12 16.48 7.91 26.33
C TRP A 12 16.83 8.18 27.80
N ALA A 13 17.50 9.28 28.11
CA ALA A 13 17.86 9.66 29.49
C ALA A 13 16.68 10.26 30.26
N THR A 14 15.78 10.98 29.60
CA THR A 14 14.54 11.50 30.21
C THR A 14 13.44 10.43 30.37
N LEU A 15 13.63 9.26 29.78
CA LEU A 15 12.84 8.03 30.05
C LEU A 15 13.32 7.35 31.36
N THR A 16 14.04 8.07 32.22
CA THR A 16 14.38 7.59 33.55
C THR A 16 13.13 7.50 34.43
N HIS A 17 13.17 6.60 35.35
CA HIS A 17 12.18 6.03 36.26
C HIS A 17 11.07 6.96 36.79
N ASP A 18 11.28 8.27 36.89
CA ASP A 18 10.32 9.20 37.52
C ASP A 18 9.32 9.85 36.54
N SER A 19 9.63 9.92 35.24
CA SER A 19 8.73 10.52 34.25
C SER A 19 7.66 9.53 33.72
N LEU A 20 7.88 8.23 33.88
CA LEU A 20 6.94 7.17 33.50
C LEU A 20 5.88 6.90 34.58
N SER A 21 6.12 7.36 35.85
CA SER A 21 5.27 7.08 36.99
C SER A 21 4.18 8.13 37.26
N ASN A 22 4.30 9.36 36.77
CA ASN A 22 3.50 10.50 37.25
C ASN A 22 2.33 10.93 36.38
N GLY A 23 1.88 10.17 35.39
CA GLY A 23 0.83 10.63 34.47
C GLY A 23 -0.40 9.75 34.30
N TYR A 24 -0.43 8.52 34.82
CA TYR A 24 -1.57 7.62 34.63
C TYR A 24 -1.92 6.82 35.88
N THR A 25 -3.13 7.07 36.35
CA THR A 25 -3.79 6.43 37.50
C THR A 25 -3.63 4.92 37.52
N GLY A 26 -2.95 4.40 38.55
CA GLY A 26 -3.04 3.00 38.98
C GLY A 26 -2.32 1.92 38.18
N LYS A 27 -1.50 2.25 37.17
CA LYS A 27 -0.83 1.26 36.32
C LYS A 27 0.59 0.93 36.78
N ARG A 28 0.90 -0.37 36.82
CA ARG A 28 2.25 -0.88 37.12
C ARG A 28 3.25 -0.31 36.11
N SER A 29 4.31 0.39 36.57
CA SER A 29 5.37 0.89 35.70
C SER A 29 6.08 -0.26 35.01
N LEU A 30 6.25 -0.17 33.67
CA LEU A 30 7.04 -1.14 32.92
C LEU A 30 8.52 -0.92 33.19
N THR A 31 9.25 -2.01 33.38
CA THR A 31 10.72 -1.96 33.39
C THR A 31 11.24 -1.60 31.98
N ARG A 32 12.49 -1.12 31.85
CA ARG A 32 13.10 -0.80 30.55
C ARG A 32 13.08 -1.99 29.58
N ILE A 33 13.30 -3.18 30.08
CA ILE A 33 13.28 -4.43 29.30
C ILE A 33 11.87 -4.72 28.81
N GLN A 34 10.87 -4.62 29.69
CA GLN A 34 9.47 -4.82 29.32
C GLN A 34 8.99 -3.79 28.29
N PHE A 35 9.41 -2.54 28.44
CA PHE A 35 9.10 -1.48 27.48
C PHE A 35 9.75 -1.72 26.11
N PHE A 36 10.99 -2.23 26.07
CA PHE A 36 11.63 -2.64 24.83
C PHE A 36 10.85 -3.77 24.13
N PHE A 37 10.52 -4.85 24.86
CA PHE A 37 9.77 -5.96 24.29
C PHE A 37 8.34 -5.58 23.88
N LEU A 38 7.72 -4.64 24.57
CA LEU A 38 6.41 -4.09 24.17
C LEU A 38 6.50 -3.37 22.81
N ASN A 39 7.47 -2.47 22.68
CA ASN A 39 7.71 -1.78 21.40
C ASN A 39 7.98 -2.79 20.28
N PHE A 40 8.87 -3.75 20.54
CA PHE A 40 9.21 -4.79 19.58
C PHE A 40 7.96 -5.58 19.14
N GLY A 41 7.12 -6.04 20.08
CA GLY A 41 5.92 -6.82 19.76
C GLY A 41 4.88 -6.03 18.95
N LEU A 42 4.59 -4.76 19.33
CA LEU A 42 3.64 -3.92 18.60
C LEU A 42 4.14 -3.54 17.20
N LEU A 43 5.43 -3.24 17.09
CA LEU A 43 6.05 -2.93 15.80
C LEU A 43 6.14 -4.16 14.91
N LEU A 44 6.43 -5.33 15.47
CA LEU A 44 6.47 -6.60 14.75
C LEU A 44 5.14 -6.92 14.09
N GLY A 45 4.02 -6.72 14.79
CA GLY A 45 2.69 -6.89 14.20
C GLY A 45 2.44 -5.97 13.00
N ASN A 46 2.85 -4.70 13.09
CA ASN A 46 2.76 -3.77 11.96
C ASN A 46 3.70 -4.15 10.80
N ILE A 47 4.94 -4.55 11.13
CA ILE A 47 5.94 -5.04 10.17
C ILE A 47 5.39 -6.21 9.36
N LEU A 48 4.77 -7.20 10.01
CA LEU A 48 4.23 -8.39 9.35
C LEU A 48 3.17 -8.04 8.31
N VAL A 49 2.22 -7.16 8.64
CA VAL A 49 1.15 -6.75 7.72
C VAL A 49 1.72 -6.06 6.48
N LEU A 50 2.64 -5.12 6.70
CA LEU A 50 3.20 -4.33 5.60
C LEU A 50 4.26 -5.10 4.80
N PHE A 51 4.96 -6.02 5.43
CA PHE A 51 5.83 -6.97 4.75
C PHE A 51 5.02 -7.86 3.79
N ASN A 52 3.91 -8.45 4.25
CA ASN A 52 3.04 -9.25 3.38
C ASN A 52 2.47 -8.45 2.21
N THR A 53 2.24 -7.14 2.40
CA THR A 53 1.79 -6.25 1.34
C THR A 53 2.84 -6.07 0.25
N GLY A 54 4.11 -5.88 0.63
CA GLY A 54 5.22 -5.66 -0.31
C GLY A 54 5.79 -6.96 -0.89
N ALA A 55 6.08 -7.94 -0.03
CA ALA A 55 6.78 -9.16 -0.40
C ALA A 55 5.99 -10.03 -1.42
N PHE A 56 4.66 -10.06 -1.30
CA PHE A 56 3.85 -10.90 -2.17
C PHE A 56 3.93 -10.50 -3.65
N ALA A 57 4.22 -9.23 -3.96
CA ALA A 57 4.35 -8.77 -5.34
C ALA A 57 5.48 -9.48 -6.12
N SER A 58 6.60 -9.81 -5.45
CA SER A 58 7.72 -10.55 -6.08
C SER A 58 7.53 -12.06 -6.08
N VAL A 59 6.67 -12.58 -5.20
CA VAL A 59 6.45 -14.02 -4.99
C VAL A 59 5.26 -14.55 -5.79
N SER A 60 4.40 -13.67 -6.27
CA SER A 60 3.10 -14.00 -6.89
C SER A 60 3.20 -14.98 -8.05
N LEU A 61 4.24 -14.90 -8.89
CA LEU A 61 4.45 -15.82 -10.01
C LEU A 61 4.75 -17.26 -9.56
N HIS A 62 5.52 -17.45 -8.51
CA HIS A 62 5.75 -18.77 -7.94
C HIS A 62 4.45 -19.38 -7.40
N ALA A 63 3.63 -18.55 -6.75
CA ALA A 63 2.35 -18.98 -6.22
C ALA A 63 1.38 -19.37 -7.35
N THR A 64 1.34 -18.64 -8.47
CA THR A 64 0.49 -19.02 -9.63
C THR A 64 0.92 -20.34 -10.26
N GLY A 65 2.23 -20.58 -10.39
CA GLY A 65 2.76 -21.85 -10.91
C GLY A 65 2.35 -23.05 -10.06
N ASP A 66 2.53 -22.97 -8.74
CA ASP A 66 2.20 -24.06 -7.81
C ASP A 66 0.68 -24.30 -7.65
N LEU A 67 -0.13 -23.23 -7.79
CA LEU A 67 -1.59 -23.34 -7.75
C LEU A 67 -2.20 -23.73 -9.10
N GLY A 68 -1.38 -23.90 -10.14
CA GLY A 68 -1.81 -24.30 -11.48
C GLY A 68 -2.71 -23.26 -12.17
N ILE A 69 -2.52 -21.97 -11.88
CA ILE A 69 -3.33 -20.87 -12.42
C ILE A 69 -2.51 -19.98 -13.35
N SER A 70 -3.22 -19.26 -14.23
CA SER A 70 -2.57 -18.32 -15.14
C SER A 70 -1.85 -17.20 -14.39
N PRO A 71 -0.71 -16.68 -14.89
CA PRO A 71 -0.05 -15.48 -14.33
C PRO A 71 -0.94 -14.24 -14.29
N SER A 72 -1.98 -14.14 -15.14
CA SER A 72 -3.00 -13.08 -15.07
C SER A 72 -3.75 -13.08 -13.74
N HIS A 73 -3.98 -14.26 -13.15
CA HIS A 73 -4.64 -14.42 -11.86
C HIS A 73 -3.76 -14.04 -10.64
N ALA A 74 -2.48 -13.74 -10.84
CA ALA A 74 -1.60 -13.29 -9.76
C ALA A 74 -2.14 -12.01 -9.06
N SER A 75 -2.80 -11.14 -9.83
CA SER A 75 -3.43 -9.92 -9.30
C SER A 75 -4.55 -10.21 -8.29
N TRP A 76 -5.31 -11.31 -8.45
CA TRP A 76 -6.43 -11.66 -7.57
C TRP A 76 -5.97 -11.86 -6.12
N MET A 77 -4.87 -12.58 -5.95
CA MET A 77 -4.31 -12.90 -4.64
C MET A 77 -3.93 -11.65 -3.84
N GLN A 78 -3.45 -10.62 -4.52
CA GLN A 78 -3.10 -9.35 -3.89
C GLN A 78 -4.33 -8.46 -3.69
N THR A 79 -5.25 -8.46 -4.64
CA THR A 79 -6.47 -7.66 -4.62
C THR A 79 -7.38 -8.00 -3.43
N TYR A 80 -7.68 -9.27 -3.19
CA TYR A 80 -8.53 -9.68 -2.05
C TYR A 80 -7.89 -9.32 -0.71
N TYR A 81 -6.57 -9.38 -0.61
CA TYR A 81 -5.85 -8.87 0.56
C TYR A 81 -6.09 -7.38 0.77
N PHE A 82 -5.92 -6.56 -0.26
CA PHE A 82 -6.09 -5.11 -0.16
C PHE A 82 -7.53 -4.68 0.12
N ILE A 83 -8.52 -5.31 -0.51
CA ILE A 83 -9.94 -5.00 -0.27
C ILE A 83 -10.28 -5.23 1.19
N CYS A 84 -9.94 -6.41 1.71
CA CYS A 84 -10.23 -6.75 3.09
C CYS A 84 -9.45 -5.87 4.07
N LEU A 85 -8.21 -5.47 3.73
CA LEU A 85 -7.45 -4.49 4.49
C LEU A 85 -8.14 -3.12 4.48
N ALA A 86 -8.66 -2.68 3.33
CA ALA A 86 -9.41 -1.41 3.23
C ALA A 86 -10.70 -1.43 4.04
N LEU A 87 -11.45 -2.55 4.01
CA LEU A 87 -12.66 -2.76 4.80
C LEU A 87 -12.41 -2.79 6.32
N ALA A 88 -11.22 -3.22 6.73
CA ALA A 88 -10.86 -3.29 8.14
C ALA A 88 -10.59 -1.92 8.76
N LEU A 89 -10.10 -0.94 7.96
CA LEU A 89 -9.71 0.38 8.48
C LEU A 89 -10.87 1.11 9.18
N PRO A 90 -12.06 1.29 8.56
CA PRO A 90 -13.18 1.96 9.22
C PRO A 90 -13.78 1.13 10.38
N VAL A 91 -13.60 -0.18 10.37
CA VAL A 91 -14.08 -1.06 11.45
C VAL A 91 -13.18 -1.01 12.67
N SER A 92 -11.90 -0.67 12.50
CA SER A 92 -10.88 -0.81 13.54
C SER A 92 -11.19 0.00 14.80
N THR A 93 -11.60 1.25 14.66
CA THR A 93 -11.92 2.15 15.79
C THR A 93 -13.15 1.66 16.57
N TRP A 94 -14.20 1.24 15.85
CA TRP A 94 -15.37 0.66 16.50
C TRP A 94 -15.03 -0.66 17.21
N ALA A 95 -14.34 -1.57 16.53
CA ALA A 95 -13.98 -2.87 17.09
C ALA A 95 -13.06 -2.74 18.31
N ALA A 96 -12.11 -1.79 18.27
CA ALA A 96 -11.25 -1.46 19.41
C ALA A 96 -12.05 -0.98 20.63
N ALA A 97 -13.07 -0.16 20.42
CA ALA A 97 -13.94 0.32 21.50
C ALA A 97 -14.89 -0.78 22.01
N ALA A 98 -15.40 -1.65 21.13
CA ALA A 98 -16.36 -2.70 21.49
C ALA A 98 -15.71 -3.89 22.20
N VAL A 99 -14.56 -4.36 21.73
CA VAL A 99 -13.87 -5.55 22.24
C VAL A 99 -12.80 -5.21 23.27
N GLY A 100 -12.23 -3.99 23.15
CA GLY A 100 -11.03 -3.56 23.87
C GLY A 100 -9.80 -3.69 22.97
N GLU A 101 -8.94 -2.66 22.98
CA GLU A 101 -7.82 -2.55 22.05
C GLU A 101 -6.85 -3.72 22.10
N VAL A 102 -6.46 -4.14 23.30
CA VAL A 102 -5.50 -5.25 23.46
C VAL A 102 -6.13 -6.58 23.05
N ARG A 103 -7.38 -6.84 23.46
CA ARG A 103 -8.06 -8.07 23.06
C ARG A 103 -8.23 -8.16 21.54
N LEU A 104 -8.62 -7.06 20.91
CA LEU A 104 -8.74 -6.99 19.45
C LEU A 104 -7.39 -7.25 18.76
N TYR A 105 -6.29 -6.67 19.27
CA TYR A 105 -4.96 -6.90 18.75
C TYR A 105 -4.56 -8.38 18.84
N LEU A 106 -4.83 -9.02 19.99
CA LEU A 106 -4.57 -10.46 20.19
C LEU A 106 -5.36 -11.33 19.22
N TRP A 107 -6.67 -11.07 19.09
CA TRP A 107 -7.52 -11.76 18.13
C TRP A 107 -7.02 -11.56 16.70
N ALA A 108 -6.71 -10.34 16.33
CA ALA A 108 -6.25 -10.02 14.98
C ALA A 108 -4.94 -10.73 14.63
N MET A 109 -3.96 -10.72 15.54
CA MET A 109 -2.70 -11.44 15.33
C MET A 109 -2.89 -12.96 15.29
N SER A 110 -3.74 -13.52 16.14
CA SER A 110 -4.01 -14.97 16.15
C SER A 110 -4.70 -15.42 14.86
N VAL A 111 -5.72 -14.68 14.39
CA VAL A 111 -6.40 -15.02 13.13
C VAL A 111 -5.46 -14.80 11.93
N MET A 112 -4.62 -13.76 11.94
CA MET A 112 -3.61 -13.55 10.92
C MET A 112 -2.61 -14.72 10.85
N ALA A 113 -2.19 -15.27 12.01
CA ALA A 113 -1.34 -16.46 12.07
C ALA A 113 -2.02 -17.68 11.45
N LEU A 114 -3.29 -17.95 11.82
CA LEU A 114 -4.07 -19.06 11.26
C LEU A 114 -4.33 -18.90 9.76
N ALA A 115 -4.66 -17.69 9.32
CA ALA A 115 -4.84 -17.38 7.90
C ALA A 115 -3.53 -17.56 7.10
N SER A 116 -2.38 -17.22 7.71
CA SER A 116 -1.07 -17.48 7.11
C SER A 116 -0.79 -18.97 6.99
N LEU A 117 -1.12 -19.75 8.02
CA LEU A 117 -0.99 -21.21 7.96
C LEU A 117 -1.88 -21.81 6.86
N LEU A 118 -3.11 -21.34 6.72
CA LEU A 118 -4.01 -21.74 5.64
C LEU A 118 -3.41 -21.44 4.26
N CYS A 119 -2.87 -20.24 4.04
CA CYS A 119 -2.21 -19.89 2.77
C CYS A 119 -0.97 -20.75 2.50
N ALA A 120 -0.21 -21.12 3.53
CA ALA A 120 0.99 -21.93 3.39
C ALA A 120 0.70 -23.38 3.01
N MET A 121 -0.42 -23.94 3.51
CA MET A 121 -0.73 -25.37 3.38
C MET A 121 -1.65 -25.70 2.19
N THR A 122 -2.43 -24.74 1.71
CA THR A 122 -3.40 -25.00 0.65
C THR A 122 -2.76 -25.10 -0.74
N ALA A 123 -3.34 -25.96 -1.58
CA ALA A 123 -3.06 -26.04 -3.01
C ALA A 123 -4.26 -25.56 -3.85
N ASP A 124 -5.33 -25.15 -3.23
CA ASP A 124 -6.56 -24.68 -3.86
C ASP A 124 -6.66 -23.15 -3.84
N LEU A 125 -6.99 -22.56 -4.99
CA LEU A 125 -7.07 -21.10 -5.16
C LEU A 125 -8.12 -20.46 -4.23
N PHE A 126 -9.30 -21.09 -4.08
CA PHE A 126 -10.37 -20.52 -3.25
C PHE A 126 -9.95 -20.38 -1.80
N TRP A 127 -9.37 -21.43 -1.21
CA TRP A 127 -8.88 -21.40 0.17
C TRP A 127 -7.69 -20.45 0.34
N PHE A 128 -6.85 -20.33 -0.70
CA PHE A 128 -5.77 -19.36 -0.69
C PHE A 128 -6.31 -17.93 -0.68
N LEU A 129 -7.26 -17.60 -1.56
CA LEU A 129 -7.89 -16.27 -1.60
C LEU A 129 -8.64 -15.95 -0.30
N PHE A 130 -9.32 -16.94 0.28
CA PHE A 130 -9.99 -16.80 1.57
C PHE A 130 -8.97 -16.50 2.69
N GLY A 131 -7.84 -17.22 2.73
CA GLY A 131 -6.75 -16.95 3.66
C GLY A 131 -6.16 -15.54 3.46
N ARG A 132 -5.97 -15.10 2.21
CA ARG A 132 -5.51 -13.74 1.88
C ARG A 132 -6.52 -12.67 2.32
N ALA A 133 -7.81 -12.92 2.15
CA ALA A 133 -8.86 -12.03 2.62
C ALA A 133 -8.85 -11.88 4.16
N LEU A 134 -8.72 -13.00 4.89
CA LEU A 134 -8.58 -12.99 6.35
C LEU A 134 -7.31 -12.25 6.79
N GLN A 135 -6.16 -12.52 6.16
CA GLN A 135 -4.91 -11.80 6.44
C GLN A 135 -5.07 -10.30 6.22
N GLY A 136 -5.71 -9.89 5.11
CA GLY A 136 -5.97 -8.48 4.80
C GLY A 136 -6.84 -7.83 5.86
N PHE A 137 -7.97 -8.44 6.22
CA PHE A 137 -8.92 -7.88 7.18
C PHE A 137 -8.31 -7.74 8.58
N PHE A 138 -7.79 -8.83 9.13
CA PHE A 138 -7.22 -8.80 10.47
C PHE A 138 -5.90 -8.04 10.54
N GLY A 139 -5.10 -8.09 9.47
CA GLY A 139 -3.93 -7.24 9.32
C GLY A 139 -4.28 -5.75 9.29
N GLY A 140 -5.33 -5.36 8.56
CA GLY A 140 -5.83 -3.99 8.50
C GLY A 140 -6.27 -3.45 9.86
N LEU A 141 -6.87 -4.29 10.73
CA LEU A 141 -7.21 -3.91 12.10
C LEU A 141 -5.96 -3.61 12.94
N THR A 142 -4.86 -4.33 12.72
CA THR A 142 -3.66 -4.18 13.56
C THR A 142 -2.86 -2.91 13.29
N ILE A 143 -2.94 -2.34 12.09
CA ILE A 143 -2.19 -1.13 11.72
C ILE A 143 -2.51 0.04 12.66
N PRO A 144 -3.78 0.52 12.77
CA PRO A 144 -4.11 1.62 13.68
C PRO A 144 -4.03 1.19 15.16
N LEU A 145 -4.30 -0.08 15.50
CA LEU A 145 -4.20 -0.58 16.87
C LEU A 145 -2.76 -0.53 17.38
N SER A 146 -1.80 -1.01 16.60
CA SER A 146 -0.38 -0.98 16.99
C SER A 146 0.10 0.45 17.22
N GLN A 147 -0.32 1.40 16.39
CA GLN A 147 -0.01 2.82 16.56
C GLN A 147 -0.62 3.39 17.84
N THR A 148 -1.90 3.13 18.06
CA THR A 148 -2.63 3.65 19.23
C THR A 148 -2.06 3.10 20.53
N LEU A 149 -1.86 1.78 20.61
CA LEU A 149 -1.28 1.11 21.78
C LEU A 149 0.14 1.63 22.06
N LEU A 150 0.96 1.77 21.00
CA LEU A 150 2.30 2.30 21.12
C LEU A 150 2.28 3.73 21.70
N MET A 151 1.48 4.63 21.12
CA MET A 151 1.41 6.03 21.54
C MET A 151 0.88 6.23 22.97
N ARG A 152 0.10 5.28 23.50
CA ARG A 152 -0.42 5.33 24.87
C ARG A 152 0.63 5.04 25.93
N GLU A 153 1.67 4.31 25.57
CA GLU A 153 2.75 3.97 26.51
C GLU A 153 3.89 5.01 26.52
N TYR A 154 3.86 5.98 25.58
CA TYR A 154 4.84 7.06 25.53
C TYR A 154 4.33 8.33 26.22
N PRO A 155 5.18 9.04 26.99
CA PRO A 155 4.85 10.33 27.58
C PRO A 155 4.58 11.36 26.47
N PRO A 156 3.80 12.42 26.76
CA PRO A 156 3.46 13.46 25.78
C PRO A 156 4.67 14.04 25.03
N SER A 157 5.79 14.24 25.74
CA SER A 157 7.06 14.75 25.17
C SER A 157 7.72 13.80 24.16
N ALA A 158 7.48 12.50 24.24
CA ALA A 158 8.11 11.48 23.40
C ALA A 158 7.14 10.86 22.35
N LYS A 159 5.89 11.34 22.25
CA LYS A 159 4.92 10.83 21.27
C LYS A 159 5.41 10.98 19.82
N SER A 160 6.10 12.06 19.48
CA SER A 160 6.70 12.26 18.15
C SER A 160 7.73 11.19 17.81
N PHE A 161 8.50 10.73 18.81
CA PHE A 161 9.45 9.64 18.64
C PHE A 161 8.71 8.30 18.39
N ALA A 162 7.65 8.02 19.16
CA ALA A 162 6.82 6.83 18.96
C ALA A 162 6.22 6.76 17.55
N VAL A 163 5.67 7.89 17.05
CA VAL A 163 5.15 8.00 15.68
C VAL A 163 6.24 7.77 14.64
N SER A 164 7.44 8.32 14.88
CA SER A 164 8.58 8.12 13.97
C SER A 164 9.03 6.66 13.92
N LEU A 165 9.09 5.98 15.07
CA LEU A 165 9.43 4.57 15.18
C LEU A 165 8.39 3.69 14.49
N TRP A 166 7.10 3.95 14.72
CA TRP A 166 6.01 3.27 14.05
C TRP A 166 6.05 3.49 12.51
N SER A 167 6.33 4.71 12.07
CA SER A 167 6.44 5.03 10.64
C SER A 167 7.61 4.30 9.96
N ILE A 168 8.73 4.07 10.66
CA ILE A 168 9.84 3.25 10.15
C ILE A 168 9.36 1.81 9.98
N ALA A 169 8.69 1.26 11.01
CA ALA A 169 8.13 -0.08 10.98
C ALA A 169 6.99 -0.26 9.95
N ALA A 170 6.41 0.84 9.48
CA ALA A 170 5.41 0.82 8.41
C ALA A 170 6.05 0.86 7.01
N LEU A 171 6.92 1.81 6.76
CA LEU A 171 7.43 2.06 5.41
C LEU A 171 8.52 1.05 4.99
N SER A 172 9.44 0.72 5.91
CA SER A 172 10.57 -0.15 5.58
C SER A 172 10.19 -1.57 5.16
N PRO A 173 9.24 -2.27 5.84
CA PRO A 173 8.84 -3.61 5.42
C PRO A 173 8.11 -3.62 4.08
N PHE A 174 7.33 -2.57 3.78
CA PHE A 174 6.66 -2.43 2.50
C PHE A 174 7.65 -2.32 1.35
N THR A 175 8.71 -1.53 1.52
CA THR A 175 9.71 -1.27 0.47
C THR A 175 10.80 -2.33 0.39
N LEU A 176 11.19 -2.94 1.51
CA LEU A 176 12.16 -4.07 1.56
C LEU A 176 11.50 -5.42 1.27
N GLY A 177 10.18 -5.49 1.41
CA GLY A 177 9.39 -6.70 1.24
C GLY A 177 9.67 -7.44 -0.06
N PRO A 178 9.66 -6.78 -1.21
CA PRO A 178 9.92 -7.45 -2.48
C PRO A 178 11.28 -8.15 -2.55
N ALA A 179 12.35 -7.55 -2.03
CA ALA A 179 13.68 -8.18 -2.01
C ALA A 179 13.71 -9.36 -1.02
N ALA A 180 13.22 -9.16 0.20
CA ALA A 180 13.23 -10.21 1.21
C ALA A 180 12.27 -11.36 0.86
N GLY A 181 11.07 -11.05 0.35
CA GLY A 181 10.12 -12.05 -0.13
C GLY A 181 10.66 -12.83 -1.32
N GLY A 182 11.31 -12.15 -2.26
CA GLY A 182 11.97 -12.79 -3.40
C GLY A 182 13.07 -13.74 -2.96
N TRP A 183 13.93 -13.34 -2.01
CA TRP A 183 14.94 -14.22 -1.44
C TRP A 183 14.33 -15.46 -0.77
N ILE A 184 13.28 -15.27 0.03
CA ILE A 184 12.57 -16.40 0.66
C ILE A 184 12.01 -17.34 -0.42
N ALA A 185 11.44 -16.80 -1.50
CA ALA A 185 10.85 -17.58 -2.56
C ALA A 185 11.88 -18.41 -3.34
N ASP A 186 13.03 -17.81 -3.66
CA ASP A 186 14.09 -18.44 -4.45
C ASP A 186 14.84 -19.51 -3.64
N GLU A 187 15.12 -19.28 -2.32
CA GLU A 187 15.96 -20.19 -1.51
C GLU A 187 15.15 -21.21 -0.70
N LEU A 188 14.01 -20.81 -0.14
CA LEU A 188 13.22 -21.64 0.76
C LEU A 188 11.90 -22.11 0.13
N GLY A 189 11.47 -21.43 -0.96
CA GLY A 189 10.17 -21.60 -1.56
C GLY A 189 9.15 -20.58 -1.02
N TRP A 190 8.24 -20.14 -1.90
CA TRP A 190 7.30 -19.04 -1.65
C TRP A 190 6.37 -19.26 -0.45
N ARG A 191 6.04 -20.52 -0.11
CA ARG A 191 5.19 -20.86 1.04
C ARG A 191 5.82 -20.47 2.37
N TRP A 192 7.15 -20.40 2.47
CA TRP A 192 7.85 -19.98 3.67
C TRP A 192 7.57 -18.55 4.08
N GLN A 193 7.21 -17.67 3.14
CA GLN A 193 6.73 -16.34 3.47
C GLN A 193 5.53 -16.39 4.44
N PHE A 194 4.65 -17.36 4.26
CA PHE A 194 3.47 -17.56 5.10
C PHE A 194 3.78 -18.35 6.38
N TYR A 195 4.64 -19.36 6.30
CA TYR A 195 5.08 -20.10 7.49
C TYR A 195 5.80 -19.20 8.49
N LEU A 196 6.65 -18.28 8.05
CA LEU A 196 7.35 -17.33 8.91
C LEU A 196 6.41 -16.34 9.62
N ASN A 197 5.27 -16.03 9.04
CA ASN A 197 4.28 -15.19 9.70
C ASN A 197 3.72 -15.84 10.98
N LEU A 198 3.58 -17.17 11.02
CA LEU A 198 2.99 -17.89 12.14
C LEU A 198 3.74 -17.63 13.46
N PRO A 199 5.04 -17.97 13.59
CA PRO A 199 5.76 -17.75 14.85
C PRO A 199 5.90 -16.26 15.18
N LEU A 200 6.04 -15.38 14.18
CA LEU A 200 6.20 -13.95 14.40
C LEU A 200 4.90 -13.28 14.86
N ALA A 201 3.75 -13.66 14.29
CA ALA A 201 2.45 -13.15 14.73
C ALA A 201 2.10 -13.65 16.14
N LEU A 202 2.40 -14.93 16.45
CA LEU A 202 2.22 -15.48 17.80
C LEU A 202 3.16 -14.81 18.81
N LEU A 203 4.40 -14.49 18.42
CA LEU A 203 5.32 -13.73 19.27
C LEU A 203 4.80 -12.32 19.54
N ALA A 204 4.32 -11.60 18.50
CA ALA A 204 3.72 -10.28 18.67
C ALA A 204 2.49 -10.32 19.60
N ALA A 205 1.62 -11.32 19.42
CA ALA A 205 0.47 -11.53 20.28
C ALA A 205 0.88 -11.85 21.73
N SER A 206 1.82 -12.77 21.95
CA SER A 206 2.26 -13.18 23.29
C SER A 206 2.91 -12.03 24.07
N LEU A 207 3.72 -11.21 23.41
CA LEU A 207 4.31 -10.02 24.02
C LEU A 207 3.24 -8.97 24.39
N ALA A 208 2.27 -8.73 23.51
CA ALA A 208 1.15 -7.84 23.81
C ALA A 208 0.28 -8.38 24.93
N TRP A 209 0.00 -9.68 24.97
CA TRP A 209 -0.73 -10.32 26.04
C TRP A 209 0.00 -10.19 27.38
N ALA A 210 1.25 -10.56 27.45
CA ALA A 210 2.03 -10.55 28.69
C ALA A 210 2.20 -9.16 29.30
N LEU A 211 2.24 -8.13 28.46
CA LEU A 211 2.58 -6.76 28.89
C LEU A 211 1.38 -5.80 28.97
N LEU A 212 0.30 -6.06 28.23
CA LEU A 212 -0.83 -5.11 28.10
C LEU A 212 -2.18 -5.70 28.49
N PHE A 213 -2.35 -7.02 28.70
CA PHE A 213 -3.67 -7.65 28.84
C PHE A 213 -4.56 -7.00 29.91
N ASP A 214 -3.99 -6.61 31.06
CA ASP A 214 -4.73 -6.00 32.16
C ASP A 214 -4.85 -4.47 32.04
N ARG A 215 -4.27 -3.85 31.00
CA ARG A 215 -4.13 -2.40 30.94
C ARG A 215 -5.24 -1.68 30.20
N TYR A 216 -5.76 -2.27 29.09
CA TYR A 216 -6.68 -1.59 28.16
C TYR A 216 -7.87 -2.50 27.83
N THR A 217 -8.69 -2.81 28.83
CA THR A 217 -9.86 -3.69 28.70
C THR A 217 -11.18 -2.96 28.72
N SER A 218 -11.17 -1.61 28.75
CA SER A 218 -12.40 -0.81 28.76
C SER A 218 -13.20 -1.04 27.49
N GLN A 219 -14.43 -1.52 27.64
CA GLN A 219 -15.38 -1.75 26.57
C GLN A 219 -16.45 -0.69 26.59
N LYS A 220 -16.80 -0.18 25.43
CA LYS A 220 -17.90 0.79 25.25
C LYS A 220 -18.92 0.18 24.30
N LYS A 221 -20.20 0.19 24.69
CA LYS A 221 -21.30 -0.19 23.79
C LYS A 221 -21.53 0.93 22.78
N ILE A 222 -20.87 0.85 21.63
CA ILE A 222 -21.05 1.78 20.52
C ILE A 222 -21.84 1.04 19.44
N PRO A 223 -22.93 1.59 18.90
CA PRO A 223 -23.65 0.97 17.79
C PRO A 223 -22.75 0.86 16.57
N PHE A 224 -22.82 -0.27 15.89
CA PHE A 224 -22.11 -0.53 14.64
C PHE A 224 -23.06 -0.40 13.47
N ASP A 225 -22.68 0.33 12.46
CA ASP A 225 -23.42 0.42 11.21
C ASP A 225 -23.19 -0.86 10.36
N ARG A 226 -24.03 -1.86 10.64
CA ARG A 226 -23.98 -3.15 9.94
C ARG A 226 -24.41 -3.01 8.48
N VAL A 227 -25.37 -2.14 8.21
CA VAL A 227 -25.92 -1.96 6.86
C VAL A 227 -24.88 -1.28 5.97
N GLY A 228 -24.29 -0.17 6.43
CA GLY A 228 -23.22 0.51 5.70
C GLY A 228 -22.03 -0.43 5.44
N PHE A 229 -21.61 -1.21 6.43
CA PHE A 229 -20.50 -2.16 6.26
C PHE A 229 -20.81 -3.25 5.22
N LEU A 230 -21.99 -3.88 5.27
CA LEU A 230 -22.36 -4.93 4.32
C LEU A 230 -22.52 -4.40 2.90
N LEU A 231 -23.12 -3.20 2.73
CA LEU A 231 -23.24 -2.54 1.44
C LEU A 231 -21.88 -2.23 0.83
N LEU A 232 -20.95 -1.67 1.63
CA LEU A 232 -19.60 -1.36 1.20
C LEU A 232 -18.83 -2.64 0.83
N ALA A 233 -18.90 -3.68 1.67
CA ALA A 233 -18.21 -4.94 1.43
C ALA A 233 -18.73 -5.62 0.15
N ALA A 234 -20.06 -5.69 -0.03
CA ALA A 234 -20.65 -6.26 -1.24
C ALA A 234 -20.28 -5.46 -2.48
N ALA A 235 -20.37 -4.11 -2.42
CA ALA A 235 -19.99 -3.24 -3.52
C ALA A 235 -18.52 -3.46 -3.95
N LEU A 236 -17.59 -3.43 -3.00
CA LEU A 236 -16.18 -3.57 -3.29
C LEU A 236 -15.83 -4.96 -3.81
N LEU A 237 -16.39 -6.03 -3.23
CA LEU A 237 -16.16 -7.40 -3.70
C LEU A 237 -16.70 -7.60 -5.11
N CYS A 238 -17.91 -7.14 -5.41
CA CYS A 238 -18.51 -7.25 -6.75
C CYS A 238 -17.71 -6.45 -7.79
N LEU A 239 -17.42 -5.18 -7.53
CA LEU A 239 -16.69 -4.33 -8.47
C LEU A 239 -15.27 -4.84 -8.73
N GLN A 240 -14.62 -5.34 -7.69
CA GLN A 240 -13.27 -5.87 -7.82
C GLN A 240 -13.23 -7.22 -8.55
N THR A 241 -14.28 -8.05 -8.38
CA THR A 241 -14.44 -9.27 -9.18
C THR A 241 -14.55 -8.93 -10.66
N VAL A 242 -15.31 -7.89 -11.01
CA VAL A 242 -15.38 -7.39 -12.40
C VAL A 242 -14.02 -6.95 -12.92
N LEU A 243 -13.25 -6.20 -12.12
CA LEU A 243 -11.92 -5.75 -12.53
C LEU A 243 -10.93 -6.90 -12.70
N ASN A 244 -10.99 -7.91 -11.85
CA ASN A 244 -10.08 -9.07 -11.92
C ASN A 244 -10.45 -10.03 -13.04
N GLN A 245 -11.75 -10.33 -13.22
CA GLN A 245 -12.22 -11.34 -14.18
C GLN A 245 -12.60 -10.74 -15.54
N GLY A 246 -12.61 -9.41 -15.67
CA GLY A 246 -13.08 -8.73 -16.87
C GLY A 246 -12.36 -9.17 -18.12
N GLN A 247 -11.04 -9.31 -18.07
CA GLN A 247 -10.25 -9.72 -19.23
C GLN A 247 -10.52 -11.18 -19.64
N ASP A 248 -10.60 -12.09 -18.68
CA ASP A 248 -10.82 -13.53 -18.94
C ASP A 248 -12.26 -13.81 -19.40
N ALA A 249 -13.23 -13.02 -18.94
CA ALA A 249 -14.65 -13.16 -19.27
C ALA A 249 -15.12 -12.24 -20.41
N ASP A 250 -14.19 -11.62 -21.14
CA ASP A 250 -14.47 -10.69 -22.25
C ASP A 250 -15.42 -9.54 -21.87
N TRP A 251 -15.23 -9.01 -20.63
CA TRP A 251 -15.90 -7.81 -20.09
C TRP A 251 -17.43 -7.84 -20.26
N PHE A 252 -17.97 -6.98 -21.13
CA PHE A 252 -19.41 -6.79 -21.33
C PHE A 252 -20.09 -7.94 -22.12
N ASN A 253 -19.32 -8.87 -22.69
CA ASN A 253 -19.85 -10.02 -23.39
C ASN A 253 -20.31 -11.13 -22.42
N SER A 254 -19.89 -11.08 -21.15
CA SER A 254 -20.35 -12.01 -20.11
C SER A 254 -21.56 -11.44 -19.36
N PRO A 255 -22.78 -11.98 -19.54
CA PRO A 255 -23.97 -11.52 -18.82
C PRO A 255 -23.84 -11.61 -17.30
N LEU A 256 -23.13 -12.64 -16.81
CA LEU A 256 -22.87 -12.83 -15.38
C LEU A 256 -22.01 -11.70 -14.83
N LEU A 257 -20.93 -11.35 -15.54
CA LEU A 257 -20.01 -10.31 -15.10
C LEU A 257 -20.69 -8.92 -15.12
N VAL A 258 -21.48 -8.66 -16.15
CA VAL A 258 -22.31 -7.45 -16.23
C VAL A 258 -23.30 -7.39 -15.07
N GLY A 259 -23.97 -8.52 -14.76
CA GLY A 259 -24.89 -8.61 -13.62
C GLY A 259 -24.20 -8.32 -12.29
N VAL A 260 -23.02 -8.92 -12.05
CA VAL A 260 -22.20 -8.68 -10.85
C VAL A 260 -21.78 -7.21 -10.78
N GLY A 261 -21.38 -6.60 -11.90
CA GLY A 261 -20.99 -5.19 -11.98
C GLY A 261 -22.15 -4.25 -11.65
N LEU A 262 -23.35 -4.52 -12.19
CA LEU A 262 -24.55 -3.75 -11.89
C LEU A 262 -24.94 -3.85 -10.41
N ILE A 263 -24.89 -5.06 -9.83
CA ILE A 263 -25.14 -5.27 -8.40
C ILE A 263 -24.12 -4.47 -7.58
N GLY A 264 -22.83 -4.56 -7.92
CA GLY A 264 -21.78 -3.83 -7.23
C GLY A 264 -21.99 -2.31 -7.29
N LEU A 265 -22.36 -1.78 -8.45
CA LEU A 265 -22.65 -0.36 -8.63
C LEU A 265 -23.89 0.07 -7.83
N LEU A 266 -24.96 -0.71 -7.86
CA LEU A 266 -26.18 -0.44 -7.08
C LEU A 266 -25.88 -0.46 -5.57
N MET A 267 -25.10 -1.43 -5.09
CA MET A 267 -24.70 -1.49 -3.68
C MET A 267 -23.83 -0.29 -3.28
N LEU A 268 -22.95 0.18 -4.17
CA LEU A 268 -22.14 1.37 -3.94
C LEU A 268 -23.01 2.65 -3.87
N ILE A 269 -23.95 2.80 -4.79
CA ILE A 269 -24.89 3.94 -4.79
C ILE A 269 -25.72 3.92 -3.49
N TYR A 270 -26.25 2.74 -3.12
CA TYR A 270 -27.03 2.60 -1.90
C TYR A 270 -26.21 2.86 -0.64
N PHE A 271 -24.95 2.42 -0.63
CA PHE A 271 -23.98 2.73 0.43
C PHE A 271 -23.78 4.25 0.58
N ILE A 272 -23.56 4.97 -0.51
CA ILE A 272 -23.37 6.43 -0.48
C ILE A 272 -24.63 7.13 0.09
N ILE A 273 -25.82 6.73 -0.38
CA ILE A 273 -27.09 7.30 0.10
C ILE A 273 -27.27 7.00 1.60
N TRP A 274 -26.98 5.76 2.02
CA TRP A 274 -27.10 5.32 3.41
C TRP A 274 -26.16 6.12 4.34
N GLU A 275 -24.88 6.22 4.01
CA GLU A 275 -23.87 6.93 4.79
C GLU A 275 -24.16 8.44 4.91
N LEU A 276 -24.75 9.04 3.89
CA LEU A 276 -25.16 10.44 3.93
C LEU A 276 -26.41 10.67 4.80
N ALA A 277 -27.28 9.67 4.92
CA ALA A 277 -28.51 9.74 5.72
C ALA A 277 -28.27 9.35 7.18
N GLU A 278 -27.35 8.41 7.46
CA GLU A 278 -27.12 7.84 8.79
C GLU A 278 -26.52 8.89 9.75
N ARG A 279 -27.00 8.86 11.02
CA ARG A 279 -26.51 9.77 12.07
C ARG A 279 -25.13 9.37 12.60
N LYS A 280 -24.83 8.07 12.63
CA LYS A 280 -23.55 7.51 13.06
C LYS A 280 -22.99 6.61 11.96
N PRO A 281 -22.59 7.20 10.82
CA PRO A 281 -22.12 6.47 9.67
C PRO A 281 -20.82 5.71 9.98
N LEU A 282 -20.57 4.63 9.24
CA LEU A 282 -19.30 3.92 9.28
C LEU A 282 -18.15 4.82 8.81
N LEU A 283 -18.42 5.61 7.76
CA LEU A 283 -17.49 6.55 7.15
C LEU A 283 -18.17 7.92 6.96
N ASP A 284 -17.60 8.98 7.49
CA ASP A 284 -18.16 10.32 7.28
C ASP A 284 -17.85 10.83 5.86
N LEU A 285 -18.66 10.39 4.87
CA LEU A 285 -18.54 10.82 3.47
C LEU A 285 -18.75 12.32 3.28
N ARG A 286 -19.35 13.01 4.25
CA ARG A 286 -19.52 14.48 4.22
C ARG A 286 -18.17 15.21 4.23
N LEU A 287 -17.09 14.52 4.63
CA LEU A 287 -15.72 15.05 4.52
C LEU A 287 -15.32 15.30 3.05
N LEU A 288 -15.84 14.50 2.10
CA LEU A 288 -15.59 14.70 0.66
C LEU A 288 -16.17 16.01 0.11
N ALA A 289 -17.14 16.61 0.79
CA ALA A 289 -17.62 17.95 0.46
C ALA A 289 -16.59 19.06 0.79
N ARG A 290 -15.58 18.76 1.60
CA ARG A 290 -14.49 19.69 1.89
C ARG A 290 -13.42 19.61 0.81
N ARG A 291 -13.19 20.74 0.14
CA ARG A 291 -12.32 20.85 -1.04
C ARG A 291 -10.92 20.27 -0.81
N ASN A 292 -10.26 20.64 0.27
CA ASN A 292 -8.91 20.15 0.58
C ASN A 292 -8.90 18.65 0.88
N PHE A 293 -9.91 18.14 1.59
CA PHE A 293 -10.03 16.72 1.86
C PHE A 293 -10.28 15.92 0.59
N ALA A 294 -11.23 16.33 -0.24
CA ALA A 294 -11.55 15.65 -1.49
C ALA A 294 -10.35 15.58 -2.44
N ILE A 295 -9.70 16.73 -2.67
CA ILE A 295 -8.53 16.80 -3.55
C ILE A 295 -7.36 16.01 -2.97
N GLY A 296 -7.02 16.22 -1.69
CA GLY A 296 -5.87 15.55 -1.08
C GLY A 296 -6.03 14.02 -0.99
N SER A 297 -7.23 13.53 -0.64
CA SER A 297 -7.50 12.09 -0.59
C SER A 297 -7.57 11.45 -1.99
N PHE A 298 -8.09 12.14 -2.99
CA PHE A 298 -8.07 11.71 -4.39
C PHE A 298 -6.64 11.62 -4.92
N LEU A 299 -5.83 12.65 -4.74
CA LEU A 299 -4.42 12.66 -5.14
C LEU A 299 -3.64 11.53 -4.46
N LEU A 300 -3.91 11.28 -3.17
CA LEU A 300 -3.27 10.21 -2.43
C LEU A 300 -3.69 8.83 -2.94
N GLY A 301 -4.98 8.62 -3.19
CA GLY A 301 -5.52 7.34 -3.69
C GLY A 301 -5.03 7.02 -5.10
N VAL A 302 -5.14 7.97 -6.03
CA VAL A 302 -4.72 7.79 -7.43
C VAL A 302 -3.20 7.73 -7.55
N GLY A 303 -2.47 8.57 -6.81
CA GLY A 303 -1.00 8.53 -6.76
C GLY A 303 -0.49 7.18 -6.24
N PHE A 304 -1.10 6.66 -5.18
CA PHE A 304 -0.75 5.33 -4.65
C PHE A 304 -1.15 4.20 -5.63
N MET A 305 -2.29 4.31 -6.29
CA MET A 305 -2.72 3.37 -7.34
C MET A 305 -1.69 3.30 -8.47
N ALA A 306 -1.27 4.44 -9.01
CA ALA A 306 -0.29 4.47 -10.09
C ALA A 306 1.06 3.90 -9.66
N MET A 307 1.56 4.32 -8.50
CA MET A 307 2.82 3.83 -7.95
C MET A 307 2.81 2.31 -7.72
N TYR A 308 1.77 1.81 -7.02
CA TYR A 308 1.69 0.37 -6.71
C TYR A 308 1.44 -0.48 -7.97
N GLY A 309 0.65 0.04 -8.92
CA GLY A 309 0.41 -0.62 -10.21
C GLY A 309 1.70 -0.76 -11.03
N LEU A 310 2.48 0.30 -11.15
CA LEU A 310 3.79 0.28 -11.81
C LEU A 310 4.75 -0.69 -11.13
N LEU A 311 4.83 -0.66 -9.78
CA LEU A 311 5.66 -1.56 -8.99
C LEU A 311 5.31 -3.03 -9.27
N SER A 312 4.02 -3.37 -9.24
CA SER A 312 3.56 -4.76 -9.43
C SER A 312 3.85 -5.26 -10.84
N VAL A 313 3.58 -4.44 -11.87
CA VAL A 313 3.87 -4.80 -13.26
C VAL A 313 5.37 -4.88 -13.51
N LEU A 314 6.17 -3.95 -12.97
CA LEU A 314 7.63 -3.98 -13.11
C LEU A 314 8.22 -5.28 -12.55
N LEU A 315 7.88 -5.66 -11.32
CA LEU A 315 8.40 -6.88 -10.68
C LEU A 315 8.06 -8.14 -11.46
N VAL A 316 6.81 -8.27 -11.89
CA VAL A 316 6.36 -9.43 -12.68
C VAL A 316 7.08 -9.49 -14.04
N ARG A 317 7.32 -8.32 -14.67
CA ARG A 317 7.97 -8.27 -15.99
C ARG A 317 9.47 -8.49 -15.93
N LEU A 318 10.14 -8.03 -14.90
CA LEU A 318 11.56 -8.37 -14.67
C LEU A 318 11.75 -9.89 -14.58
N GLN A 319 10.81 -10.60 -13.97
CA GLN A 319 10.84 -12.06 -13.88
C GLN A 319 10.47 -12.74 -15.21
N LEU A 320 9.32 -12.38 -15.82
CA LEU A 320 8.82 -13.06 -17.03
C LEU A 320 9.60 -12.72 -18.29
N VAL A 321 10.06 -11.48 -18.43
CA VAL A 321 10.65 -10.98 -19.68
C VAL A 321 12.16 -10.90 -19.59
N ALA A 322 12.72 -10.33 -18.52
CA ALA A 322 14.15 -10.22 -18.34
C ALA A 322 14.79 -11.50 -17.75
N GLY A 323 13.97 -12.45 -17.25
CA GLY A 323 14.45 -13.70 -16.66
C GLY A 323 15.12 -13.53 -15.29
N TYR A 324 14.79 -12.47 -14.57
CA TYR A 324 15.30 -12.24 -13.21
C TYR A 324 14.69 -13.26 -12.24
N THR A 325 15.49 -13.69 -11.26
CA THR A 325 14.94 -14.41 -10.10
C THR A 325 14.08 -13.46 -9.27
N SER A 326 13.22 -13.99 -8.39
CA SER A 326 12.37 -13.16 -7.54
C SER A 326 13.19 -12.23 -6.63
N PHE A 327 14.31 -12.73 -6.11
CA PHE A 327 15.25 -11.93 -5.32
C PHE A 327 15.86 -10.80 -6.13
N LEU A 328 16.36 -11.10 -7.33
CA LEU A 328 17.00 -10.09 -8.18
C LEU A 328 16.00 -9.02 -8.59
N ALA A 329 14.77 -9.41 -8.99
CA ALA A 329 13.70 -8.47 -9.32
C ALA A 329 13.33 -7.57 -8.12
N GLY A 330 13.17 -8.14 -6.92
CA GLY A 330 12.89 -7.40 -5.70
C GLY A 330 14.04 -6.49 -5.27
N SER A 331 15.28 -6.91 -5.49
CA SER A 331 16.47 -6.15 -5.10
C SER A 331 16.71 -4.88 -5.94
N VAL A 332 16.13 -4.81 -7.14
CA VAL A 332 16.09 -3.57 -7.94
C VAL A 332 15.43 -2.42 -7.17
N LEU A 333 14.51 -2.73 -6.25
CA LEU A 333 13.79 -1.74 -5.44
C LEU A 333 14.54 -1.32 -4.15
N LEU A 334 15.70 -1.88 -3.84
CA LEU A 334 16.44 -1.54 -2.62
C LEU A 334 16.78 -0.04 -2.51
N PRO A 335 17.18 0.67 -3.59
CA PRO A 335 17.45 2.11 -3.50
C PRO A 335 16.21 2.90 -3.07
N LEU A 336 15.04 2.53 -3.58
CA LEU A 336 13.75 3.10 -3.15
C LEU A 336 13.56 2.92 -1.63
N ALA A 337 13.83 1.73 -1.10
CA ALA A 337 13.67 1.42 0.32
C ALA A 337 14.58 2.28 1.22
N PHE A 338 15.83 2.47 0.81
CA PHE A 338 16.79 3.26 1.59
C PHE A 338 16.53 4.77 1.54
N LEU A 339 15.97 5.29 0.44
CA LEU A 339 15.81 6.74 0.25
C LEU A 339 14.44 7.26 0.67
N ALA A 340 13.40 6.45 0.62
CA ALA A 340 12.04 6.87 0.96
C ALA A 340 11.94 7.43 2.39
N LYS A 341 12.60 6.79 3.36
CA LYS A 341 12.51 7.23 4.77
C LYS A 341 13.29 8.52 5.08
N PRO A 342 14.55 8.69 4.68
CA PRO A 342 15.25 9.96 4.80
C PRO A 342 14.46 11.11 4.17
N MET A 343 13.91 10.91 2.95
CA MET A 343 13.14 11.93 2.27
C MET A 343 11.84 12.26 2.97
N ALA A 344 11.10 11.27 3.50
CA ALA A 344 9.92 11.53 4.33
C ALA A 344 10.26 12.38 5.56
N SER A 345 11.42 12.14 6.19
CA SER A 345 11.89 12.93 7.34
C SER A 345 12.26 14.37 6.95
N VAL A 346 12.87 14.57 5.79
CA VAL A 346 13.15 15.90 5.22
C VAL A 346 11.84 16.61 4.92
N MET A 347 10.90 15.93 4.25
CA MET A 347 9.60 16.49 3.88
C MET A 347 8.80 16.93 5.11
N HIS A 348 8.85 16.15 6.19
CA HIS A 348 8.21 16.51 7.45
C HIS A 348 8.76 17.80 8.08
N ARG A 349 10.05 18.10 7.87
CA ARG A 349 10.67 19.34 8.37
C ARG A 349 10.31 20.57 7.51
N ILE A 350 10.20 20.38 6.20
CA ILE A 350 10.01 21.50 5.27
C ILE A 350 8.54 21.84 5.02
N VAL A 351 7.61 20.89 5.26
CA VAL A 351 6.17 21.12 5.02
C VAL A 351 5.58 22.26 5.87
N HIS A 352 6.20 22.58 7.02
CA HIS A 352 5.80 23.70 7.87
C HIS A 352 6.33 25.07 7.40
N ARG A 353 7.29 25.07 6.45
CA ARG A 353 7.91 26.30 5.92
C ARG A 353 7.41 26.68 4.54
N PHE A 354 6.94 25.70 3.77
CA PHE A 354 6.48 25.88 2.40
C PHE A 354 5.02 25.47 2.25
N ASP A 355 4.35 26.02 1.25
CA ASP A 355 2.97 25.60 0.93
C ASP A 355 2.94 24.10 0.56
N ALA A 356 2.07 23.36 1.23
CA ALA A 356 1.91 21.92 1.00
C ALA A 356 1.51 21.59 -0.44
N ARG A 357 0.81 22.50 -1.13
CA ARG A 357 0.45 22.35 -2.56
C ARG A 357 1.68 22.40 -3.45
N LEU A 358 2.60 23.33 -3.18
CA LEU A 358 3.84 23.45 -3.93
C LEU A 358 4.70 22.20 -3.78
N LEU A 359 4.86 21.71 -2.53
CA LEU A 359 5.62 20.50 -2.24
C LEU A 359 5.00 19.26 -2.89
N ALA A 360 3.67 19.13 -2.83
CA ALA A 360 2.94 18.04 -3.49
C ALA A 360 3.08 18.13 -5.02
N SER A 361 2.94 19.32 -5.62
CA SER A 361 3.09 19.52 -7.06
C SER A 361 4.50 19.17 -7.54
N ILE A 362 5.55 19.64 -6.86
CA ILE A 362 6.94 19.29 -7.17
C ILE A 362 7.14 17.78 -7.08
N ASN A 363 6.60 17.13 -6.05
CA ASN A 363 6.72 15.70 -5.89
C ASN A 363 6.03 14.93 -7.02
N MET A 364 4.82 15.37 -7.44
CA MET A 364 4.12 14.77 -8.58
C MET A 364 4.87 14.96 -9.90
N LEU A 365 5.51 16.13 -10.10
CA LEU A 365 6.37 16.38 -11.25
C LEU A 365 7.61 15.47 -11.25
N LEU A 366 8.21 15.24 -10.08
CA LEU A 366 9.33 14.27 -9.94
C LEU A 366 8.87 12.84 -10.24
N PHE A 367 7.66 12.44 -9.81
CA PHE A 367 7.07 11.14 -10.20
C PHE A 367 6.83 11.06 -11.71
N ALA A 368 6.31 12.14 -12.33
CA ALA A 368 6.14 12.20 -13.79
C ALA A 368 7.48 12.04 -14.51
N TRP A 369 8.52 12.69 -14.01
CA TRP A 369 9.89 12.56 -14.52
C TRP A 369 10.43 11.15 -14.36
N TYR A 370 10.25 10.53 -13.19
CA TYR A 370 10.61 9.13 -12.94
C TYR A 370 9.95 8.20 -13.95
N CYS A 371 8.63 8.34 -14.13
CA CYS A 371 7.88 7.52 -15.07
C CYS A 371 8.35 7.75 -16.53
N TYR A 372 8.54 9.00 -16.92
CA TYR A 372 9.04 9.32 -18.26
C TYR A 372 10.45 8.76 -18.50
N TRP A 373 11.34 8.90 -17.53
CA TRP A 373 12.70 8.37 -17.63
C TRP A 373 12.68 6.84 -17.74
N THR A 374 11.94 6.16 -16.87
CA THR A 374 11.81 4.69 -16.88
C THR A 374 11.17 4.18 -18.18
N SER A 375 10.25 4.94 -18.78
CA SER A 375 9.60 4.56 -20.06
C SER A 375 10.53 4.52 -21.26
N ARG A 376 11.76 4.98 -21.12
CA ARG A 376 12.78 4.98 -22.19
C ARG A 376 13.78 3.85 -22.10
N TYR A 377 13.65 2.99 -21.08
CA TYR A 377 14.60 1.89 -20.93
C TYR A 377 14.33 0.74 -21.88
N ASP A 378 15.45 0.25 -22.41
CA ASP A 378 15.52 -1.05 -23.05
C ASP A 378 16.00 -2.06 -22.01
N PHE A 379 15.05 -2.84 -21.45
CA PHE A 379 15.33 -3.86 -20.45
C PHE A 379 16.13 -5.06 -20.97
N PHE A 380 16.57 -5.04 -22.24
CA PHE A 380 17.44 -6.03 -22.85
C PHE A 380 18.94 -5.75 -22.69
N GLY A 381 19.31 -4.60 -22.14
CA GLY A 381 20.72 -4.27 -21.95
C GLY A 381 21.43 -5.31 -21.09
N ARG A 382 22.57 -5.80 -21.57
CA ARG A 382 23.47 -6.73 -20.83
C ARG A 382 24.16 -6.06 -19.64
N GLY A 383 23.68 -4.93 -19.19
CA GLY A 383 24.18 -4.19 -18.07
C GLY A 383 23.88 -4.88 -16.75
N GLY A 384 24.90 -5.02 -15.93
CA GLY A 384 24.77 -5.63 -14.62
C GLY A 384 23.97 -4.77 -13.64
N TRP A 385 23.99 -5.12 -12.38
CA TRP A 385 23.32 -4.49 -11.23
C TRP A 385 23.39 -2.95 -11.18
N PHE A 386 24.36 -2.35 -11.83
CA PHE A 386 24.62 -0.90 -11.85
C PHE A 386 24.06 -0.18 -13.07
N ASP A 387 23.34 -0.89 -13.97
CA ASP A 387 22.72 -0.27 -15.12
C ASP A 387 21.38 0.39 -14.76
N GLN A 388 20.91 1.16 -15.68
CA GLN A 388 19.79 2.10 -15.74
C GLN A 388 18.61 1.95 -14.72
N PRO A 389 18.09 0.76 -14.35
CA PRO A 389 16.99 0.65 -13.38
C PRO A 389 17.32 1.20 -11.99
N LEU A 390 18.57 1.09 -11.54
CA LEU A 390 18.98 1.50 -10.20
C LEU A 390 18.76 3.00 -9.95
N TRP A 391 19.14 3.84 -10.91
CA TRP A 391 19.03 5.29 -10.79
C TRP A 391 17.60 5.79 -10.80
N THR A 392 16.71 5.14 -11.56
CA THR A 392 15.28 5.47 -11.49
C THR A 392 14.68 5.07 -10.17
N GLN A 393 15.11 3.96 -9.56
CA GLN A 393 14.65 3.56 -8.23
C GLN A 393 15.13 4.51 -7.13
N VAL A 394 16.31 5.13 -7.28
CA VAL A 394 16.75 6.24 -6.43
C VAL A 394 15.75 7.40 -6.50
N LEU A 395 15.36 7.82 -7.71
CA LEU A 395 14.40 8.90 -7.89
C LEU A 395 13.00 8.52 -7.35
N GLU A 396 12.55 7.30 -7.59
CA GLU A 396 11.28 6.79 -7.04
C GLU A 396 11.28 6.83 -5.51
N GLY A 397 12.41 6.49 -4.87
CA GLY A 397 12.56 6.58 -3.42
C GLY A 397 12.38 7.99 -2.88
N PHE A 398 12.95 8.99 -3.54
CA PHE A 398 12.70 10.40 -3.21
C PHE A 398 11.22 10.76 -3.37
N CYS A 399 10.60 10.34 -4.46
CA CYS A 399 9.20 10.61 -4.75
C CYS A 399 8.28 9.95 -3.70
N LEU A 400 8.49 8.67 -3.37
CA LEU A 400 7.69 7.95 -2.39
C LEU A 400 7.79 8.58 -0.99
N GLY A 401 9.00 8.94 -0.57
CA GLY A 401 9.20 9.63 0.71
C GLY A 401 8.54 11.00 0.77
N GLY A 402 8.47 11.69 -0.38
CA GLY A 402 7.85 13.01 -0.51
C GLY A 402 6.35 13.03 -0.65
N LEU A 403 5.71 11.90 -0.98
CA LEU A 403 4.30 11.84 -1.37
C LEU A 403 3.33 12.06 -0.19
N PHE A 404 3.52 11.32 0.90
CA PHE A 404 2.51 11.22 1.95
C PHE A 404 2.38 12.47 2.80
N VAL A 405 3.49 13.11 3.15
CA VAL A 405 3.50 14.21 4.11
C VAL A 405 2.75 15.45 3.61
N PRO A 406 3.03 16.00 2.41
CA PRO A 406 2.32 17.18 1.90
C PRO A 406 0.83 16.89 1.67
N LEU A 407 0.49 15.73 1.11
CA LEU A 407 -0.90 15.36 0.83
C LEU A 407 -1.70 15.17 2.12
N THR A 408 -1.10 14.52 3.14
CA THR A 408 -1.74 14.36 4.45
C THR A 408 -1.95 15.73 5.12
N THR A 409 -0.96 16.61 5.06
CA THR A 409 -1.09 17.98 5.59
C THR A 409 -2.20 18.74 4.89
N LEU A 410 -2.33 18.56 3.57
CA LEU A 410 -3.36 19.21 2.77
C LEU A 410 -4.76 18.73 3.16
N PHE A 411 -5.01 17.42 3.18
CA PHE A 411 -6.35 16.90 3.45
C PHE A 411 -6.76 17.03 4.93
N LEU A 412 -5.83 17.16 5.87
CA LEU A 412 -6.13 17.41 7.28
C LEU A 412 -6.31 18.90 7.60
N SER A 413 -5.96 19.80 6.66
CA SER A 413 -6.03 21.24 6.89
C SER A 413 -7.46 21.71 7.18
N GLY A 414 -7.62 22.56 8.19
CA GLY A 414 -8.91 23.13 8.59
C GLY A 414 -9.91 22.14 9.23
N LEU A 415 -9.44 20.96 9.65
CA LEU A 415 -10.26 19.98 10.37
C LEU A 415 -10.01 20.03 11.87
N THR A 416 -11.07 19.89 12.67
CA THR A 416 -10.97 19.71 14.13
C THR A 416 -10.34 18.37 14.48
N ALA A 417 -9.72 18.22 15.66
CA ALA A 417 -9.02 17.00 16.08
C ALA A 417 -9.89 15.73 15.93
N ARG A 418 -11.17 15.79 16.30
CA ARG A 418 -12.12 14.67 16.15
C ARG A 418 -12.33 14.29 14.68
N ARG A 419 -12.48 15.27 13.79
CA ARG A 419 -12.65 15.04 12.34
C ARG A 419 -11.36 14.61 11.66
N GLN A 420 -10.20 14.97 12.19
CA GLN A 420 -8.90 14.51 11.68
C GLN A 420 -8.77 12.99 11.78
N THR A 421 -9.22 12.37 12.88
CA THR A 421 -9.22 10.90 13.01
C THR A 421 -10.06 10.25 11.92
N GLN A 422 -11.30 10.71 11.72
CA GLN A 422 -12.18 10.20 10.67
C GLN A 422 -11.61 10.45 9.27
N ALA A 423 -10.97 11.60 9.05
CA ALA A 423 -10.30 11.92 7.79
C ALA A 423 -9.12 10.99 7.50
N VAL A 424 -8.31 10.64 8.51
CA VAL A 424 -7.20 9.68 8.36
C VAL A 424 -7.72 8.29 8.04
N GLU A 425 -8.81 7.85 8.66
CA GLU A 425 -9.45 6.56 8.38
C GLU A 425 -9.97 6.50 6.94
N LEU A 426 -10.78 7.49 6.53
CA LEU A 426 -11.33 7.55 5.18
C LEU A 426 -10.26 7.74 4.11
N GLY A 427 -9.29 8.64 4.33
CA GLY A 427 -8.17 8.85 3.40
C GLY A 427 -7.25 7.61 3.31
N GLY A 428 -7.02 6.94 4.43
CA GLY A 428 -6.28 5.68 4.49
C GLY A 428 -6.99 4.56 3.72
N MET A 429 -8.31 4.43 3.88
CA MET A 429 -9.12 3.48 3.13
C MET A 429 -9.08 3.78 1.62
N LEU A 430 -9.29 5.02 1.19
CA LEU A 430 -9.24 5.41 -0.22
C LEU A 430 -7.87 5.12 -0.85
N ARG A 431 -6.79 5.35 -0.11
CA ARG A 431 -5.43 4.98 -0.53
C ARG A 431 -5.29 3.47 -0.74
N VAL A 432 -5.75 2.66 0.21
CA VAL A 432 -5.66 1.20 0.13
C VAL A 432 -6.55 0.64 -0.99
N LEU A 433 -7.73 1.23 -1.21
CA LEU A 433 -8.58 0.92 -2.36
C LEU A 433 -7.88 1.25 -3.68
N GLY A 434 -7.16 2.37 -3.76
CA GLY A 434 -6.29 2.65 -4.92
C GLY A 434 -5.31 1.50 -5.18
N GLY A 435 -4.67 0.99 -4.13
CA GLY A 435 -3.78 -0.19 -4.23
C GLY A 435 -4.49 -1.47 -4.71
N SER A 436 -5.74 -1.70 -4.31
CA SER A 436 -6.50 -2.89 -4.76
C SER A 436 -6.86 -2.84 -6.24
N ILE A 437 -7.14 -1.65 -6.77
CA ILE A 437 -7.46 -1.43 -8.19
C ILE A 437 -6.18 -1.45 -9.05
N ALA A 438 -5.05 -1.10 -8.48
CA ALA A 438 -3.79 -0.89 -9.18
C ALA A 438 -3.33 -2.12 -9.97
N SER A 439 -3.21 -3.27 -9.29
CA SER A 439 -2.66 -4.48 -9.91
C SER A 439 -3.51 -5.00 -11.09
N PRO A 440 -4.84 -5.18 -10.98
CA PRO A 440 -5.65 -5.62 -12.11
C PRO A 440 -5.70 -4.56 -13.22
N LEU A 441 -5.83 -3.28 -12.90
CA LEU A 441 -5.90 -2.22 -13.90
C LEU A 441 -4.63 -2.15 -14.75
N PHE A 442 -3.46 -2.12 -14.11
CA PHE A 442 -2.19 -2.07 -14.81
C PHE A 442 -1.86 -3.41 -15.51
N GLY A 443 -2.30 -4.54 -14.95
CA GLY A 443 -2.19 -5.85 -15.58
C GLY A 443 -2.94 -5.91 -16.91
N VAL A 444 -4.23 -5.56 -16.90
CA VAL A 444 -5.08 -5.51 -18.10
C VAL A 444 -4.53 -4.50 -19.14
N PHE A 445 -4.13 -3.31 -18.67
CA PHE A 445 -3.53 -2.32 -19.56
C PHE A 445 -2.29 -2.87 -20.26
N TRP A 446 -1.38 -3.49 -19.50
CA TRP A 446 -0.17 -4.09 -20.03
C TRP A 446 -0.46 -5.23 -21.02
N GLU A 447 -1.40 -6.12 -20.72
CA GLU A 447 -1.76 -7.25 -21.60
C GLU A 447 -2.31 -6.75 -22.95
N ARG A 448 -3.23 -5.79 -22.92
CA ARG A 448 -3.78 -5.17 -24.14
C ARG A 448 -2.72 -4.45 -24.96
N ARG A 449 -1.81 -3.72 -24.32
CA ARG A 449 -0.71 -3.03 -24.99
C ARG A 449 0.31 -4.01 -25.55
N SER A 450 0.58 -5.11 -24.83
CA SER A 450 1.46 -6.18 -25.28
C SER A 450 0.91 -6.85 -26.55
N ALA A 451 -0.38 -7.20 -26.56
CA ALA A 451 -1.05 -7.75 -27.74
C ALA A 451 -1.03 -6.76 -28.93
N PHE A 452 -1.26 -5.48 -28.68
CA PHE A 452 -1.19 -4.44 -29.71
C PHE A 452 0.22 -4.33 -30.32
N HIS A 453 1.26 -4.27 -29.49
CA HIS A 453 2.64 -4.20 -30.00
C HIS A 453 3.07 -5.50 -30.69
N GLN A 454 2.60 -6.66 -30.18
CA GLN A 454 2.87 -7.94 -30.80
C GLN A 454 2.29 -8.01 -32.23
N SER A 455 1.04 -7.59 -32.40
CA SER A 455 0.42 -7.56 -33.73
C SER A 455 1.17 -6.62 -34.69
N ARG A 456 1.58 -5.44 -34.22
CA ARG A 456 2.38 -4.49 -35.02
C ARG A 456 3.76 -5.01 -35.41
N LEU A 457 4.44 -5.69 -34.49
CA LEU A 457 5.72 -6.32 -34.77
C LEU A 457 5.58 -7.49 -35.74
N GLN A 458 4.49 -8.26 -35.62
CA GLN A 458 4.21 -9.34 -36.56
C GLN A 458 3.92 -8.86 -37.99
N GLU A 459 3.19 -7.73 -38.11
CA GLU A 459 2.96 -7.10 -39.43
C GLU A 459 4.29 -6.68 -40.09
N SER A 460 5.27 -6.20 -39.31
CA SER A 460 6.59 -5.79 -39.79
C SER A 460 7.59 -6.94 -39.97
N LEU A 461 7.27 -8.14 -39.48
CA LEU A 461 8.10 -9.36 -39.62
C LEU A 461 7.64 -10.25 -40.78
N SER A 462 7.01 -9.67 -41.79
CA SER A 462 6.67 -10.44 -43.00
C SER A 462 7.92 -11.01 -43.68
N LEU A 463 7.84 -12.22 -44.24
CA LEU A 463 8.96 -12.86 -44.91
C LEU A 463 9.51 -12.05 -46.11
N HIS A 464 8.80 -10.99 -46.52
CA HIS A 464 9.20 -10.08 -47.59
C HIS A 464 10.02 -8.88 -47.09
N ASP A 465 10.09 -8.66 -45.75
CA ASP A 465 10.92 -7.61 -45.16
C ASP A 465 12.37 -8.09 -45.04
N GLY A 466 13.31 -7.35 -45.63
CA GLY A 466 14.72 -7.70 -45.63
C GLY A 466 15.30 -7.94 -44.22
N TRP A 467 14.81 -7.23 -43.21
CA TRP A 467 15.26 -7.36 -41.82
C TRP A 467 14.88 -8.70 -41.17
N ALA A 468 13.67 -9.20 -41.40
CA ALA A 468 13.25 -10.52 -40.91
C ALA A 468 14.03 -11.65 -41.61
N GLY A 469 14.25 -11.50 -42.92
CA GLY A 469 15.06 -12.42 -43.71
C GLY A 469 16.52 -12.48 -43.25
N GLU A 470 17.14 -11.29 -42.99
CA GLU A 470 18.50 -11.23 -42.43
C GLU A 470 18.60 -11.85 -41.02
N ALA A 471 17.63 -11.59 -40.15
CA ALA A 471 17.61 -12.16 -38.80
C ALA A 471 17.49 -13.68 -38.82
N LEU A 472 16.62 -14.22 -39.71
CA LEU A 472 16.50 -15.66 -39.93
C LEU A 472 17.76 -16.27 -40.54
N ALA A 473 18.40 -15.60 -41.51
CA ALA A 473 19.67 -16.05 -42.08
C ALA A 473 20.76 -16.12 -41.00
N ARG A 474 20.93 -15.10 -40.18
CA ARG A 474 21.90 -15.10 -39.06
C ARG A 474 21.67 -16.23 -38.07
N LEU A 475 20.40 -16.53 -37.75
CA LEU A 475 20.08 -17.66 -36.86
C LEU A 475 20.37 -19.02 -37.54
N ARG A 476 20.13 -19.16 -38.86
CA ARG A 476 20.50 -20.36 -39.63
C ARG A 476 22.02 -20.51 -39.69
N ASP A 477 22.75 -19.45 -39.94
CA ASP A 477 24.22 -19.47 -39.97
C ASP A 477 24.81 -19.82 -38.61
N ALA A 478 24.09 -19.51 -37.50
CA ALA A 478 24.40 -19.93 -36.15
C ALA A 478 24.04 -21.39 -35.85
N GLY A 479 23.53 -22.16 -36.84
CA GLY A 479 23.23 -23.59 -36.73
C GLY A 479 21.81 -23.92 -36.26
N PHE A 480 20.88 -22.94 -36.16
CA PHE A 480 19.49 -23.22 -35.81
C PHE A 480 18.70 -23.78 -37.00
N SER A 481 17.86 -24.78 -36.74
CA SER A 481 16.90 -25.23 -37.76
C SER A 481 15.91 -24.12 -38.09
N GLU A 482 15.28 -24.17 -39.27
CA GLU A 482 14.31 -23.14 -39.71
C GLU A 482 13.16 -22.96 -38.70
N GLN A 483 12.65 -24.05 -38.16
CA GLN A 483 11.60 -24.05 -37.16
C GLN A 483 12.06 -23.41 -35.87
N LEU A 484 13.29 -23.68 -35.42
CA LEU A 484 13.85 -23.13 -34.19
C LEU A 484 14.21 -21.64 -34.38
N ALA A 485 14.69 -21.25 -35.57
CA ALA A 485 14.98 -19.86 -35.89
C ALA A 485 13.70 -18.98 -35.90
N THR A 486 12.62 -19.48 -36.53
CA THR A 486 11.32 -18.80 -36.54
C THR A 486 10.69 -18.71 -35.14
N ALA A 487 10.76 -19.79 -34.35
CA ALA A 487 10.29 -19.79 -32.96
C ALA A 487 11.07 -18.80 -32.08
N ASN A 488 12.39 -18.72 -32.27
CA ASN A 488 13.25 -17.78 -31.54
C ASN A 488 12.90 -16.34 -31.91
N LEU A 489 12.70 -16.04 -33.19
CA LEU A 489 12.30 -14.72 -33.66
C LEU A 489 10.93 -14.33 -33.10
N ALA A 490 9.94 -15.24 -33.13
CA ALA A 490 8.61 -15.00 -32.55
C ALA A 490 8.68 -14.74 -31.04
N THR A 491 9.48 -15.53 -30.31
CA THR A 491 9.69 -15.31 -28.85
C THR A 491 10.34 -13.96 -28.57
N THR A 492 11.32 -13.57 -29.39
CA THR A 492 11.99 -12.28 -29.27
C THR A 492 11.00 -11.12 -29.52
N ALA A 493 10.17 -11.22 -30.56
CA ALA A 493 9.13 -10.26 -30.87
C ALA A 493 8.12 -10.12 -29.70
N THR A 494 7.69 -11.24 -29.13
CA THR A 494 6.79 -11.23 -27.96
C THR A 494 7.44 -10.55 -26.75
N ARG A 495 8.73 -10.81 -26.49
CA ARG A 495 9.47 -10.13 -25.41
C ARG A 495 9.58 -8.63 -25.66
N HIS A 496 9.89 -8.20 -26.88
CA HIS A 496 9.92 -6.78 -27.23
C HIS A 496 8.55 -6.10 -27.09
N ALA A 497 7.48 -6.76 -27.54
CA ALA A 497 6.11 -6.26 -27.34
C ALA A 497 5.79 -6.05 -25.86
N ALA A 498 6.18 -6.99 -25.02
CA ALA A 498 5.98 -6.92 -23.58
C ALA A 498 6.72 -5.73 -22.92
N ILE A 499 7.94 -5.42 -23.38
CA ILE A 499 8.72 -4.26 -22.91
C ILE A 499 8.09 -2.95 -23.38
N LEU A 500 7.69 -2.87 -24.65
CA LEU A 500 7.01 -1.68 -25.16
C LEU A 500 5.73 -1.39 -24.39
N ALA A 501 4.98 -2.44 -24.03
CA ALA A 501 3.79 -2.32 -23.21
C ALA A 501 4.08 -1.82 -21.79
N LEU A 502 5.20 -2.26 -21.19
CA LEU A 502 5.67 -1.75 -19.90
C LEU A 502 6.03 -0.26 -20.01
N ASN A 503 6.77 0.13 -21.05
CA ASN A 503 7.13 1.52 -21.32
C ASN A 503 5.89 2.39 -21.52
N ASP A 504 4.84 1.88 -22.18
CA ASP A 504 3.56 2.59 -22.31
C ASP A 504 2.86 2.77 -20.96
N SER A 505 2.93 1.77 -20.06
CA SER A 505 2.39 1.88 -18.70
C SER A 505 3.06 3.02 -17.92
N PHE A 506 4.37 3.15 -18.04
CA PHE A 506 5.13 4.26 -17.45
C PHE A 506 4.80 5.59 -18.13
N ARG A 507 4.65 5.66 -19.47
CA ARG A 507 4.27 6.89 -20.18
C ARG A 507 2.89 7.40 -19.76
N VAL A 508 1.89 6.52 -19.69
CA VAL A 508 0.55 6.89 -19.24
C VAL A 508 0.58 7.38 -17.80
N SER A 509 1.35 6.73 -16.93
CA SER A 509 1.54 7.17 -15.54
C SER A 509 2.25 8.52 -15.45
N ALA A 510 3.19 8.83 -16.35
CA ALA A 510 3.82 10.15 -16.41
C ALA A 510 2.79 11.26 -16.68
N TRP A 511 1.90 11.04 -17.67
CA TRP A 511 0.80 11.98 -17.95
C TRP A 511 -0.19 12.08 -16.79
N LEU A 512 -0.49 10.97 -16.13
CA LEU A 512 -1.34 10.95 -14.95
C LEU A 512 -0.73 11.82 -13.83
N PHE A 513 0.55 11.65 -13.50
CA PHE A 513 1.21 12.44 -12.47
C PHE A 513 1.32 13.92 -12.85
N LEU A 514 1.50 14.26 -14.13
CA LEU A 514 1.41 15.65 -14.60
C LEU A 514 0.00 16.23 -14.35
N GLY A 515 -1.04 15.49 -14.65
CA GLY A 515 -2.42 15.90 -14.36
C GLY A 515 -2.66 16.09 -12.86
N LEU A 516 -2.15 15.18 -12.03
CA LEU A 516 -2.24 15.30 -10.56
C LEU A 516 -1.46 16.51 -10.03
N ALA A 517 -0.30 16.85 -10.62
CA ALA A 517 0.48 18.02 -10.26
C ALA A 517 -0.28 19.35 -10.52
N VAL A 518 -1.10 19.39 -11.57
CA VAL A 518 -2.00 20.52 -11.84
C VAL A 518 -3.21 20.51 -10.91
N LEU A 519 -3.80 19.33 -10.70
CA LEU A 519 -5.02 19.18 -9.89
C LEU A 519 -4.81 19.63 -8.43
N VAL A 520 -3.61 19.48 -7.88
CA VAL A 520 -3.28 19.92 -6.52
C VAL A 520 -3.53 21.40 -6.28
N TRP A 521 -3.43 22.23 -7.32
CA TRP A 521 -3.64 23.68 -7.24
C TRP A 521 -5.11 24.08 -7.12
N LEU A 522 -6.02 23.15 -7.34
CA LEU A 522 -7.44 23.36 -7.02
C LEU A 522 -7.69 23.34 -5.51
N ALA A 523 -6.80 22.83 -4.68
CA ALA A 523 -6.93 22.89 -3.24
C ALA A 523 -6.66 24.30 -2.69
N GLU A 524 -7.20 24.60 -1.50
CA GLU A 524 -6.90 25.84 -0.81
C GLU A 524 -5.53 25.74 -0.09
N PRO A 525 -4.81 26.87 0.11
CA PRO A 525 -3.55 26.86 0.84
C PRO A 525 -3.71 26.24 2.23
N ALA A 526 -2.84 25.31 2.58
CA ALA A 526 -2.81 24.65 3.89
C ALA A 526 -2.02 25.44 4.95
N GLY A 527 -1.84 26.76 4.76
CA GLY A 527 -1.19 27.62 5.74
C GLY A 527 -2.08 27.90 6.96
N PRO A 528 -1.51 28.20 8.13
CA PRO A 528 -2.29 28.75 9.22
C PRO A 528 -2.92 30.05 8.70
N LYS A 529 -4.23 30.04 8.44
CA LYS A 529 -4.97 31.31 8.41
C LYS A 529 -4.63 31.97 9.74
N PRO A 530 -4.16 33.23 9.78
CA PRO A 530 -4.02 33.92 11.05
C PRO A 530 -5.41 33.89 11.69
N VAL A 531 -5.55 33.04 12.71
CA VAL A 531 -6.79 32.92 13.48
C VAL A 531 -6.97 34.28 14.11
N THR A 532 -7.93 35.05 13.61
CA THR A 532 -8.21 36.37 14.16
C THR A 532 -8.52 36.20 15.64
N LEU A 533 -8.11 37.16 16.48
CA LEU A 533 -8.35 37.13 17.93
C LEU A 533 -9.82 36.81 18.27
N ARG A 534 -10.76 37.23 17.42
CA ARG A 534 -12.20 36.89 17.52
C ARG A 534 -12.52 35.41 17.24
N GLU A 535 -11.80 34.76 16.36
CA GLU A 535 -11.97 33.31 16.08
C GLU A 535 -11.34 32.45 17.19
N GLN A 536 -10.21 32.90 17.77
CA GLN A 536 -9.62 32.22 18.94
C GLN A 536 -10.58 32.32 20.15
N GLN A 537 -11.20 33.47 20.40
CA GLN A 537 -12.20 33.63 21.45
C GLN A 537 -13.48 32.82 21.19
N ARG A 538 -13.92 32.71 19.94
CA ARG A 538 -15.06 31.85 19.59
C ARG A 538 -14.74 30.35 19.71
N LEU A 539 -13.54 29.93 19.35
CA LEU A 539 -13.11 28.55 19.52
C LEU A 539 -12.93 28.18 20.98
N ALA A 540 -12.37 29.07 21.81
CA ALA A 540 -12.28 28.89 23.26
C ALA A 540 -13.66 28.83 23.93
N ALA A 541 -14.58 29.71 23.55
CA ALA A 541 -15.96 29.67 24.08
C ALA A 541 -16.77 28.44 23.62
N LEU A 542 -16.45 27.85 22.42
CA LEU A 542 -17.04 26.61 21.97
C LEU A 542 -16.42 25.36 22.64
N GLU A 543 -15.16 25.44 23.04
CA GLU A 543 -14.50 24.39 23.84
C GLU A 543 -15.05 24.40 25.29
N GLU A 544 -15.27 25.56 25.91
CA GLU A 544 -15.92 25.67 27.23
C GLU A 544 -17.37 25.13 27.22
N LEU A 545 -18.14 25.36 26.15
CA LEU A 545 -19.51 24.83 26.01
C LEU A 545 -19.59 23.31 25.77
N VAL A 546 -18.50 22.68 25.41
CA VAL A 546 -18.42 21.21 25.16
C VAL A 546 -17.86 20.48 26.39
N GLU A 547 -17.23 21.17 27.33
CA GLU A 547 -16.71 20.62 28.60
C GLU A 547 -17.70 20.66 29.76
N GLU A 548 -18.86 21.31 29.63
CA GLU A 548 -19.93 21.17 30.63
C GLU A 548 -20.68 19.83 30.45
N PRO A 549 -20.79 19.03 31.52
CA PRO A 549 -21.19 17.63 31.53
C PRO A 549 -22.68 17.36 31.17
#